data_a5abcf8d2277af7982a0ae168c9a8f65
#
_entry.id   a5abcf8d2277af7982a0ae168c9a8f65
#
_cell.length_a   1.000
_cell.length_b   1.000
_cell.length_c   1.000
_cell.angle_alpha   90.00
_cell.angle_beta   90.00
_cell.angle_gamma   90.00
#
_symmetry.space_group_name_H-M   'P 1'
#
loop_
_entity.id
_entity.type
_entity.pdbx_description
1 polymer ?
#
loop_
_entity_poly.entity_id
_entity_poly.type
_entity_poly.pdbx_seq_one_letter_code
_entity_poly.pdbx_strand_id
1 'polypeptide(L)'
;VNAFYEIGLPENTDAYFNYLRQTLVHTVTEACGLNKGPMHLNFSFREPFQSALDLDAEVEKLLMTYANVVAKVSEQSNYSISPDPLLVEKLTSHSKGLVIVGDAQDLAHDPEAIENIVKISKLLGWPILADVLNPLRNRLETLGSTPLITHYDLFLRDESVGEEVKPTATLQIGAMPTSKVLRSYLKSVSPIQFLLGNGFKNIDPLNAHSIPLIATIDALARSIEPCQKSDDWISKWHSHEADSSVQVDQSIQATEFHFEGKLARLISENLPANTNVFLANSMTVRYAESFWKKNSTNNSIFCNRGANGIDGTLSTAMGMAYSGKPSLLITGDLAFLHDSNGLLNAQSFLGDLLVIVVNNEGGGIFEHLPISKNQHFEKYFATPQTVDFKTLCKAHAVNYEFIADEEALIGVLQAIQGGGLKVVEIKTNRKNDVKVYKQINQPR
;
A
#
# COMPACT_ATOMS: atom_id res chain seq x y z
N VAL A 1 -14.43 1.08 -11.27
CA VAL A 1 -15.79 0.68 -10.90
C VAL A 1 -16.15 -0.56 -11.68
N ASN A 2 -16.51 -1.66 -10.99
CA ASN A 2 -16.82 -2.94 -11.64
C ASN A 2 -18.20 -2.89 -12.34
N ALA A 3 -19.17 -2.22 -11.74
CA ALA A 3 -20.48 -1.99 -12.33
C ALA A 3 -21.11 -0.68 -11.84
N PHE A 4 -22.06 -0.20 -12.62
CA PHE A 4 -22.87 0.98 -12.33
C PHE A 4 -24.36 0.60 -12.40
N TYR A 5 -25.12 1.01 -11.40
CA TYR A 5 -26.56 0.79 -11.34
C TYR A 5 -27.28 2.13 -11.14
N GLU A 6 -28.18 2.45 -12.04
CA GLU A 6 -29.14 3.55 -11.85
C GLU A 6 -30.32 3.00 -11.05
N ILE A 7 -30.50 3.51 -9.84
CA ILE A 7 -31.62 3.13 -8.97
C ILE A 7 -32.82 4.00 -9.30
N GLY A 8 -33.98 3.38 -9.48
CA GLY A 8 -35.22 4.10 -9.76
C GLY A 8 -35.58 5.12 -8.66
N LEU A 9 -36.42 6.12 -9.03
CA LEU A 9 -36.93 7.09 -8.07
C LEU A 9 -37.60 6.38 -6.89
N PRO A 10 -37.38 6.84 -5.62
CA PRO A 10 -37.96 6.22 -4.45
C PRO A 10 -39.49 6.18 -4.51
N GLU A 11 -40.06 5.01 -4.23
CA GLU A 11 -41.49 4.75 -4.15
C GLU A 11 -41.78 3.97 -2.87
N ASN A 12 -42.86 4.35 -2.15
CA ASN A 12 -43.29 3.62 -0.96
C ASN A 12 -44.18 2.43 -1.36
N THR A 13 -43.55 1.41 -2.00
CA THR A 13 -44.21 0.18 -2.43
C THR A 13 -43.34 -1.04 -2.08
N ASP A 14 -43.98 -2.16 -1.75
CA ASP A 14 -43.26 -3.42 -1.49
C ASP A 14 -42.41 -3.85 -2.71
N ALA A 15 -42.88 -3.59 -3.92
CA ALA A 15 -42.17 -3.91 -5.14
C ALA A 15 -40.83 -3.15 -5.23
N TYR A 16 -40.83 -1.84 -4.91
CA TYR A 16 -39.62 -1.02 -4.91
C TYR A 16 -38.63 -1.48 -3.82
N PHE A 17 -39.11 -1.74 -2.61
CA PHE A 17 -38.25 -2.23 -1.53
C PHE A 17 -37.65 -3.60 -1.83
N ASN A 18 -38.38 -4.52 -2.46
CA ASN A 18 -37.88 -5.81 -2.89
C ASN A 18 -36.80 -5.66 -3.99
N TYR A 19 -37.05 -4.78 -4.97
CA TYR A 19 -36.06 -4.44 -6.01
C TYR A 19 -34.78 -3.87 -5.39
N LEU A 20 -34.89 -2.88 -4.51
CA LEU A 20 -33.75 -2.25 -3.85
C LEU A 20 -32.94 -3.27 -3.04
N ARG A 21 -33.63 -4.07 -2.23
CA ARG A 21 -32.99 -5.15 -1.46
C ARG A 21 -32.22 -6.11 -2.37
N GLN A 22 -32.84 -6.60 -3.44
CA GLN A 22 -32.19 -7.54 -4.35
C GLN A 22 -30.97 -6.91 -5.03
N THR A 23 -31.08 -5.66 -5.46
CA THR A 23 -29.98 -4.93 -6.06
C THR A 23 -28.82 -4.73 -5.09
N LEU A 24 -29.11 -4.36 -3.84
CA LEU A 24 -28.08 -4.18 -2.80
C LEU A 24 -27.38 -5.50 -2.47
N VAL A 25 -28.14 -6.59 -2.29
CA VAL A 25 -27.56 -7.92 -2.03
C VAL A 25 -26.63 -8.34 -3.16
N HIS A 26 -27.09 -8.22 -4.40
CA HIS A 26 -26.29 -8.54 -5.57
C HIS A 26 -25.03 -7.68 -5.67
N THR A 27 -25.17 -6.37 -5.50
CA THR A 27 -24.06 -5.41 -5.57
C THR A 27 -23.00 -5.67 -4.52
N VAL A 28 -23.42 -5.92 -3.26
CA VAL A 28 -22.47 -6.23 -2.17
C VAL A 28 -21.81 -7.59 -2.41
N THR A 29 -22.57 -8.60 -2.87
CA THR A 29 -22.02 -9.91 -3.22
C THR A 29 -20.95 -9.80 -4.31
N GLU A 30 -21.18 -9.00 -5.35
CA GLU A 30 -20.18 -8.78 -6.40
C GLU A 30 -18.99 -7.96 -5.88
N ALA A 31 -19.23 -6.89 -5.09
CA ALA A 31 -18.17 -6.06 -4.52
C ALA A 31 -17.20 -6.85 -3.65
N CYS A 32 -17.70 -7.83 -2.89
CA CYS A 32 -16.93 -8.68 -1.97
C CYS A 32 -16.57 -10.05 -2.57
N GLY A 33 -17.07 -10.38 -3.75
CA GLY A 33 -16.93 -11.68 -4.40
C GLY A 33 -15.56 -11.90 -5.07
N LEU A 34 -15.52 -12.82 -6.02
CA LEU A 34 -14.28 -13.18 -6.73
C LEU A 34 -13.63 -12.02 -7.48
N ASN A 35 -14.44 -11.11 -8.05
CA ASN A 35 -13.97 -9.91 -8.71
C ASN A 35 -14.13 -8.69 -7.79
N LYS A 36 -13.49 -8.73 -6.62
CA LYS A 36 -13.56 -7.64 -5.64
C LYS A 36 -13.29 -6.29 -6.28
N GLY A 37 -14.14 -5.32 -5.97
CA GLY A 37 -13.95 -3.97 -6.48
C GLY A 37 -15.14 -3.05 -6.23
N PRO A 38 -14.99 -1.74 -6.48
CA PRO A 38 -16.02 -0.76 -6.21
C PRO A 38 -17.22 -0.92 -7.16
N MET A 39 -18.41 -0.82 -6.58
CA MET A 39 -19.68 -0.77 -7.28
C MET A 39 -20.28 0.61 -7.11
N HIS A 40 -20.88 1.16 -8.15
CA HIS A 40 -21.53 2.49 -8.12
C HIS A 40 -23.04 2.33 -8.19
N LEU A 41 -23.74 2.84 -7.18
CA LEU A 41 -25.19 2.96 -7.15
C LEU A 41 -25.55 4.44 -7.20
N ASN A 42 -26.28 4.88 -8.21
CA ASN A 42 -26.81 6.23 -8.32
C ASN A 42 -28.26 6.26 -7.87
N PHE A 43 -28.56 7.07 -6.85
CA PHE A 43 -29.91 7.26 -6.31
C PHE A 43 -30.43 8.63 -6.73
N SER A 44 -31.46 8.63 -7.55
CA SER A 44 -32.16 9.84 -7.96
C SER A 44 -33.30 10.17 -6.99
N PHE A 45 -33.44 11.44 -6.61
CA PHE A 45 -34.50 11.93 -5.73
C PHE A 45 -35.28 13.05 -6.36
N ARG A 46 -36.56 13.18 -5.98
CA ARG A 46 -37.44 14.32 -6.37
C ARG A 46 -37.35 15.44 -5.34
N GLU A 47 -37.56 16.65 -5.76
CA GLU A 47 -37.79 17.78 -4.85
C GLU A 47 -39.19 17.70 -4.22
N PRO A 48 -39.37 18.23 -2.96
CA PRO A 48 -38.35 18.77 -2.07
C PRO A 48 -37.54 17.67 -1.38
N PHE A 49 -36.25 17.96 -1.11
CA PHE A 49 -35.33 16.98 -0.45
C PHE A 49 -35.52 16.91 1.06
N GLN A 50 -36.40 17.71 1.63
CA GLN A 50 -36.74 17.62 3.07
C GLN A 50 -37.86 16.63 3.28
N SER A 51 -37.59 15.67 4.19
CA SER A 51 -38.64 14.77 4.68
C SER A 51 -39.54 15.52 5.66
N ALA A 52 -40.87 15.42 5.43
CA ALA A 52 -41.89 15.93 6.34
C ALA A 52 -42.33 14.89 7.38
N LEU A 53 -41.66 13.71 7.41
CA LEU A 53 -42.08 12.58 8.24
C LEU A 53 -41.17 12.46 9.47
N ASP A 54 -41.78 12.09 10.59
CA ASP A 54 -41.13 11.66 11.83
C ASP A 54 -40.58 10.24 11.55
N LEU A 55 -39.31 10.17 11.07
CA LEU A 55 -38.72 8.99 10.45
C LEU A 55 -38.29 7.91 11.43
N ASP A 56 -38.18 8.21 12.73
CA ASP A 56 -37.46 7.36 13.67
C ASP A 56 -38.10 5.97 13.82
N ALA A 57 -39.41 5.86 13.94
CA ALA A 57 -40.09 4.57 14.14
C ALA A 57 -40.19 3.71 12.85
N GLU A 58 -40.38 4.33 11.68
CA GLU A 58 -40.41 3.58 10.41
C GLU A 58 -39.04 3.15 9.95
N VAL A 59 -38.00 3.99 10.17
CA VAL A 59 -36.60 3.66 9.88
C VAL A 59 -36.11 2.52 10.79
N GLU A 60 -36.39 2.55 12.07
CA GLU A 60 -36.06 1.43 12.98
C GLU A 60 -36.70 0.12 12.53
N LYS A 61 -37.98 0.14 12.14
CA LYS A 61 -38.67 -1.04 11.62
C LYS A 61 -38.06 -1.58 10.33
N LEU A 62 -37.67 -0.69 9.41
CA LEU A 62 -36.96 -1.03 8.17
C LEU A 62 -35.57 -1.60 8.47
N LEU A 63 -34.80 -0.97 9.36
CA LEU A 63 -33.49 -1.45 9.77
C LEU A 63 -33.56 -2.84 10.42
N MET A 64 -34.51 -3.08 11.30
CA MET A 64 -34.73 -4.41 11.90
C MET A 64 -35.12 -5.48 10.87
N THR A 65 -35.92 -5.10 9.88
CA THR A 65 -36.39 -6.02 8.82
C THR A 65 -35.25 -6.39 7.87
N TYR A 66 -34.33 -5.47 7.60
CA TYR A 66 -33.30 -5.62 6.57
C TYR A 66 -31.87 -5.80 7.12
N ALA A 67 -31.62 -5.60 8.43
CA ALA A 67 -30.30 -5.76 9.05
C ALA A 67 -29.67 -7.15 8.79
N ASN A 68 -30.50 -8.21 8.77
CA ASN A 68 -30.03 -9.58 8.52
C ASN A 68 -29.65 -9.88 7.05
N VAL A 69 -29.96 -8.99 6.11
CA VAL A 69 -29.65 -9.20 4.68
C VAL A 69 -28.18 -8.93 4.40
N VAL A 70 -27.63 -7.88 4.99
CA VAL A 70 -26.20 -7.52 4.83
C VAL A 70 -25.31 -8.53 5.57
N ALA A 71 -25.74 -9.01 6.75
CA ALA A 71 -25.00 -10.02 7.50
C ALA A 71 -24.86 -11.35 6.74
N LYS A 72 -25.91 -11.79 6.02
CA LYS A 72 -25.88 -13.04 5.23
C LYS A 72 -24.94 -12.95 4.01
N VAL A 73 -24.74 -11.77 3.46
CA VAL A 73 -23.82 -11.58 2.31
C VAL A 73 -22.37 -11.69 2.77
N SER A 74 -22.02 -11.20 3.97
CA SER A 74 -20.66 -11.27 4.50
C SER A 74 -20.18 -12.69 4.83
N GLU A 75 -21.09 -13.60 5.17
CA GLU A 75 -20.76 -15.00 5.46
C GLU A 75 -20.46 -15.85 4.21
N GLN A 76 -20.85 -15.39 3.02
CA GLN A 76 -20.67 -16.13 1.76
C GLN A 76 -19.34 -15.82 1.03
N SER A 77 -18.46 -15.00 1.58
CA SER A 77 -17.28 -14.49 0.90
C SER A 77 -16.02 -15.39 0.90
N ASN A 78 -16.08 -16.59 1.49
CA ASN A 78 -14.95 -17.53 1.50
C ASN A 78 -14.95 -18.44 0.25
N TYR A 79 -14.70 -17.86 -0.94
CA TYR A 79 -14.48 -18.64 -2.14
C TYR A 79 -13.07 -19.22 -2.13
N SER A 80 -12.96 -20.55 -2.30
CA SER A 80 -11.68 -21.22 -2.56
C SER A 80 -11.65 -21.68 -4.01
N ILE A 81 -10.64 -21.23 -4.76
CA ILE A 81 -10.43 -21.60 -6.16
C ILE A 81 -9.17 -22.46 -6.21
N SER A 82 -9.33 -23.74 -6.58
CA SER A 82 -8.20 -24.65 -6.75
C SER A 82 -7.45 -24.35 -8.05
N PRO A 83 -6.10 -24.37 -8.02
CA PRO A 83 -5.29 -24.15 -9.23
C PRO A 83 -5.41 -25.35 -10.20
N ASP A 84 -5.13 -25.10 -11.49
CA ASP A 84 -4.91 -26.15 -12.47
C ASP A 84 -3.67 -26.99 -12.08
N PRO A 85 -3.81 -28.31 -11.89
CA PRO A 85 -2.68 -29.19 -11.52
C PRO A 85 -1.49 -29.12 -12.47
N LEU A 86 -1.72 -28.95 -13.79
CA LEU A 86 -0.65 -28.82 -14.79
C LEU A 86 0.14 -27.53 -14.61
N LEU A 87 -0.50 -26.45 -14.19
CA LEU A 87 0.18 -25.18 -13.89
C LEU A 87 0.95 -25.27 -12.57
N VAL A 88 0.45 -26.01 -11.58
CA VAL A 88 1.18 -26.29 -10.34
C VAL A 88 2.44 -27.11 -10.63
N GLU A 89 2.33 -28.18 -11.42
CA GLU A 89 3.47 -28.99 -11.86
C GLU A 89 4.51 -28.12 -12.58
N LYS A 90 4.07 -27.28 -13.52
CA LYS A 90 4.94 -26.34 -14.22
C LYS A 90 5.63 -25.36 -13.27
N LEU A 91 4.91 -24.80 -12.30
CA LEU A 91 5.47 -23.89 -11.30
C LEU A 91 6.55 -24.63 -10.47
N THR A 92 6.25 -25.81 -9.97
CA THR A 92 7.10 -26.60 -9.08
C THR A 92 8.31 -27.24 -9.76
N SER A 93 8.33 -27.28 -11.09
CA SER A 93 9.50 -27.78 -11.87
C SER A 93 10.71 -26.85 -11.84
N HIS A 94 10.54 -25.60 -11.35
CA HIS A 94 11.62 -24.63 -11.30
C HIS A 94 12.32 -24.63 -9.93
N SER A 95 13.62 -24.87 -9.90
CA SER A 95 14.44 -24.85 -8.66
C SER A 95 14.95 -23.45 -8.28
N LYS A 96 14.95 -22.50 -9.22
CA LYS A 96 15.43 -21.11 -9.02
C LYS A 96 14.28 -20.13 -9.31
N GLY A 97 13.53 -19.79 -8.29
CA GLY A 97 12.42 -18.88 -8.46
C GLY A 97 12.33 -17.82 -7.36
N LEU A 98 11.41 -16.89 -7.53
CA LEU A 98 11.12 -15.80 -6.59
C LEU A 98 9.63 -15.74 -6.32
N VAL A 99 9.25 -15.57 -5.05
CA VAL A 99 7.90 -15.15 -4.67
C VAL A 99 7.91 -13.64 -4.54
N ILE A 100 7.19 -12.94 -5.42
CA ILE A 100 7.13 -11.47 -5.44
C ILE A 100 5.79 -11.03 -4.88
N VAL A 101 5.82 -10.35 -3.75
CA VAL A 101 4.63 -9.86 -3.06
C VAL A 101 4.61 -8.34 -3.11
N GLY A 102 3.73 -7.81 -3.92
CA GLY A 102 3.56 -6.36 -4.03
C GLY A 102 2.45 -5.82 -3.15
N ASP A 103 1.86 -4.70 -3.58
CA ASP A 103 0.70 -4.12 -2.92
C ASP A 103 -0.44 -5.14 -2.86
N ALA A 104 -0.80 -5.51 -1.65
CA ALA A 104 -1.86 -6.44 -1.31
C ALA A 104 -2.47 -6.02 0.04
N GLN A 105 -3.00 -4.79 0.07
CA GLN A 105 -3.49 -4.14 1.29
C GLN A 105 -4.62 -4.92 1.97
N ASP A 106 -5.40 -5.68 1.20
CA ASP A 106 -6.42 -6.58 1.71
C ASP A 106 -5.86 -7.70 2.62
N LEU A 107 -4.60 -8.11 2.40
CA LEU A 107 -3.91 -9.09 3.26
C LEU A 107 -3.58 -8.55 4.66
N ALA A 108 -3.62 -7.24 4.88
CA ALA A 108 -3.38 -6.65 6.20
C ALA A 108 -4.38 -7.18 7.26
N HIS A 109 -5.56 -7.60 6.80
CA HIS A 109 -6.64 -8.13 7.63
C HIS A 109 -6.81 -9.65 7.51
N ASP A 110 -5.90 -10.35 6.81
CA ASP A 110 -5.94 -11.79 6.59
C ASP A 110 -4.61 -12.46 7.02
N PRO A 111 -4.45 -12.77 8.32
CA PRO A 111 -3.24 -13.43 8.83
C PRO A 111 -3.01 -14.81 8.19
N GLU A 112 -4.06 -15.57 7.90
CA GLU A 112 -3.98 -16.90 7.30
C GLU A 112 -3.39 -16.82 5.88
N ALA A 113 -3.81 -15.85 5.08
CA ALA A 113 -3.23 -15.63 3.75
C ALA A 113 -1.73 -15.29 3.83
N ILE A 114 -1.30 -14.51 4.83
CA ILE A 114 0.11 -14.20 5.07
C ILE A 114 0.91 -15.47 5.41
N GLU A 115 0.39 -16.31 6.31
CA GLU A 115 1.01 -17.59 6.66
C GLU A 115 1.10 -18.52 5.45
N ASN A 116 0.07 -18.57 4.62
CA ASN A 116 0.05 -19.37 3.39
C ASN A 116 1.07 -18.87 2.35
N ILE A 117 1.33 -17.56 2.23
CA ILE A 117 2.42 -17.02 1.38
C ILE A 117 3.77 -17.54 1.87
N VAL A 118 4.02 -17.48 3.17
CA VAL A 118 5.25 -18.00 3.77
C VAL A 118 5.38 -19.52 3.55
N LYS A 119 4.28 -20.26 3.68
CA LYS A 119 4.22 -21.70 3.40
C LYS A 119 4.56 -22.01 1.94
N ILE A 120 3.98 -21.28 0.99
CA ILE A 120 4.27 -21.41 -0.46
C ILE A 120 5.77 -21.20 -0.70
N SER A 121 6.36 -20.14 -0.17
CA SER A 121 7.80 -19.88 -0.28
C SER A 121 8.65 -21.04 0.26
N LYS A 122 8.30 -21.58 1.43
CA LYS A 122 8.99 -22.73 2.03
C LYS A 122 8.87 -23.99 1.18
N LEU A 123 7.69 -24.28 0.64
CA LEU A 123 7.45 -25.46 -0.20
C LEU A 123 8.22 -25.37 -1.52
N LEU A 124 8.22 -24.21 -2.17
CA LEU A 124 8.96 -23.97 -3.42
C LEU A 124 10.47 -23.84 -3.21
N GLY A 125 10.95 -23.50 -2.01
CA GLY A 125 12.34 -23.14 -1.75
C GLY A 125 12.74 -21.82 -2.41
N TRP A 126 11.83 -20.85 -2.49
CA TRP A 126 12.05 -19.56 -3.14
C TRP A 126 12.03 -18.41 -2.12
N PRO A 127 12.98 -17.45 -2.18
CA PRO A 127 12.92 -16.27 -1.31
C PRO A 127 11.74 -15.38 -1.64
N ILE A 128 11.29 -14.61 -0.64
CA ILE A 128 10.18 -13.64 -0.80
C ILE A 128 10.75 -12.25 -1.01
N LEU A 129 10.39 -11.60 -2.10
CA LEU A 129 10.61 -10.17 -2.33
C LEU A 129 9.33 -9.41 -1.97
N ALA A 130 9.37 -8.52 -0.99
CA ALA A 130 8.18 -7.79 -0.54
C ALA A 130 8.30 -6.28 -0.73
N ASP A 131 7.28 -5.67 -1.36
CA ASP A 131 7.08 -4.21 -1.39
C ASP A 131 6.76 -3.68 0.01
N VAL A 132 7.04 -2.40 0.27
CA VAL A 132 6.75 -1.75 1.56
C VAL A 132 5.26 -1.79 1.92
N LEU A 133 4.38 -1.83 0.93
CA LEU A 133 2.94 -1.91 1.11
C LEU A 133 2.46 -3.33 1.47
N ASN A 134 3.36 -4.31 1.49
CA ASN A 134 3.00 -5.67 1.87
C ASN A 134 3.16 -5.88 3.37
N PRO A 135 2.15 -6.44 4.06
CA PRO A 135 2.18 -6.65 5.51
C PRO A 135 3.37 -7.47 6.02
N LEU A 136 3.96 -8.32 5.17
CA LEU A 136 5.13 -9.15 5.53
C LEU A 136 6.32 -8.32 6.03
N ARG A 137 6.48 -7.06 5.59
CA ARG A 137 7.57 -6.19 6.09
C ARG A 137 7.44 -5.83 7.56
N ASN A 138 6.24 -5.89 8.13
CA ASN A 138 5.96 -5.52 9.52
C ASN A 138 5.49 -6.71 10.37
N ARG A 139 5.69 -7.97 9.89
CA ARG A 139 5.29 -9.22 10.55
C ARG A 139 6.40 -10.28 10.45
N LEU A 140 7.63 -9.92 10.84
CA LEU A 140 8.78 -10.83 10.72
C LEU A 140 8.63 -12.12 11.52
N GLU A 141 7.87 -12.12 12.60
CA GLU A 141 7.59 -13.31 13.41
C GLU A 141 6.90 -14.43 12.61
N THR A 142 6.10 -14.08 11.60
CA THR A 142 5.41 -15.06 10.74
C THR A 142 6.38 -15.79 9.79
N LEU A 143 7.49 -15.15 9.45
CA LEU A 143 8.45 -15.68 8.48
C LEU A 143 9.25 -16.89 9.01
N GLY A 144 9.54 -16.92 10.33
CA GLY A 144 10.49 -17.89 10.90
C GLY A 144 11.84 -17.81 10.21
N SER A 145 12.28 -18.90 9.57
CA SER A 145 13.55 -18.94 8.83
C SER A 145 13.45 -18.55 7.34
N THR A 146 12.27 -18.13 6.86
CA THR A 146 12.07 -17.75 5.45
C THR A 146 12.75 -16.43 5.15
N PRO A 147 13.64 -16.34 4.15
CA PRO A 147 14.27 -15.08 3.80
C PRO A 147 13.28 -14.08 3.22
N LEU A 148 13.21 -12.89 3.81
CA LEU A 148 12.51 -11.74 3.29
C LEU A 148 13.51 -10.75 2.69
N ILE A 149 13.43 -10.54 1.41
CA ILE A 149 14.27 -9.64 0.64
C ILE A 149 13.56 -8.31 0.48
N THR A 150 14.18 -7.23 0.95
CA THR A 150 13.61 -5.88 0.96
C THR A 150 14.51 -4.83 0.34
N HIS A 151 15.81 -5.14 0.17
CA HIS A 151 16.80 -4.23 -0.42
C HIS A 151 17.15 -4.59 -1.87
N TYR A 152 16.27 -5.36 -2.55
CA TYR A 152 16.46 -5.74 -3.95
C TYR A 152 16.60 -4.53 -4.89
N ASP A 153 15.99 -3.40 -4.59
CA ASP A 153 16.16 -2.16 -5.38
C ASP A 153 17.60 -1.65 -5.36
N LEU A 154 18.36 -1.94 -4.31
CA LEU A 154 19.77 -1.55 -4.21
C LEU A 154 20.67 -2.51 -4.99
N PHE A 155 20.72 -3.79 -4.62
CA PHE A 155 21.72 -4.70 -5.19
C PHE A 155 21.44 -5.13 -6.64
N LEU A 156 20.16 -5.11 -7.10
CA LEU A 156 19.84 -5.38 -8.50
C LEU A 156 20.20 -4.23 -9.46
N ARG A 157 20.81 -3.13 -8.99
CA ARG A 157 21.42 -2.10 -9.83
C ARG A 157 22.78 -2.55 -10.37
N ASP A 158 23.39 -3.54 -9.73
CA ASP A 158 24.59 -4.19 -10.22
C ASP A 158 24.20 -5.33 -11.16
N GLU A 159 24.59 -5.18 -12.44
CA GLU A 159 24.28 -6.19 -13.46
C GLU A 159 24.94 -7.54 -13.18
N SER A 160 26.11 -7.57 -12.51
CA SER A 160 26.82 -8.80 -12.16
C SER A 160 26.07 -9.58 -11.08
N VAL A 161 25.54 -8.87 -10.07
CA VAL A 161 24.67 -9.46 -9.05
C VAL A 161 23.37 -9.94 -9.71
N GLY A 162 22.78 -9.14 -10.60
CA GLY A 162 21.58 -9.52 -11.34
C GLY A 162 21.71 -10.83 -12.12
N GLU A 163 22.85 -11.06 -12.78
CA GLU A 163 23.13 -12.34 -13.48
C GLU A 163 23.38 -13.49 -12.49
N GLU A 164 24.05 -13.25 -11.37
CA GLU A 164 24.28 -14.27 -10.33
C GLU A 164 22.97 -14.79 -9.73
N VAL A 165 22.01 -13.88 -9.48
CA VAL A 165 20.72 -14.19 -8.85
C VAL A 165 19.57 -14.29 -9.86
N LYS A 166 19.84 -14.73 -11.08
CA LYS A 166 18.86 -14.82 -12.18
C LYS A 166 17.85 -15.94 -11.96
N PRO A 167 16.54 -15.60 -11.79
CA PRO A 167 15.49 -16.59 -11.61
C PRO A 167 15.08 -17.22 -12.94
N THR A 168 14.64 -18.47 -12.91
CA THR A 168 13.99 -19.14 -14.04
C THR A 168 12.48 -18.95 -14.04
N ALA A 169 11.90 -18.70 -12.85
CA ALA A 169 10.48 -18.42 -12.70
C ALA A 169 10.21 -17.41 -11.58
N THR A 170 9.04 -16.76 -11.63
CA THR A 170 8.52 -15.92 -10.54
C THR A 170 7.06 -16.26 -10.27
N LEU A 171 6.66 -16.19 -9.00
CA LEU A 171 5.27 -16.22 -8.57
C LEU A 171 4.93 -14.84 -8.01
N GLN A 172 4.13 -14.07 -8.73
CA GLN A 172 3.66 -12.76 -8.28
C GLN A 172 2.32 -12.89 -7.56
N ILE A 173 2.22 -12.28 -6.38
CA ILE A 173 1.00 -12.18 -5.56
C ILE A 173 0.72 -10.70 -5.32
N GLY A 174 -0.48 -10.24 -5.66
CA GLY A 174 -0.83 -8.82 -5.64
C GLY A 174 -0.22 -8.01 -6.78
N ALA A 175 -0.21 -6.69 -6.66
CA ALA A 175 0.34 -5.80 -7.67
C ALA A 175 1.88 -5.90 -7.77
N MET A 176 2.44 -5.52 -8.90
CA MET A 176 3.90 -5.44 -9.07
C MET A 176 4.49 -4.39 -8.13
N PRO A 177 5.59 -4.69 -7.40
CA PRO A 177 6.26 -3.76 -6.51
C PRO A 177 6.57 -2.39 -7.12
N THR A 178 6.67 -1.38 -6.26
CA THR A 178 6.93 0.02 -6.63
C THR A 178 8.29 0.20 -7.32
N SER A 179 9.27 -0.66 -7.01
CA SER A 179 10.63 -0.59 -7.54
C SER A 179 10.70 -0.64 -9.07
N LYS A 180 11.29 0.40 -9.66
CA LYS A 180 11.61 0.41 -11.10
C LYS A 180 12.79 -0.51 -11.44
N VAL A 181 13.72 -0.68 -10.51
CA VAL A 181 14.90 -1.55 -10.68
C VAL A 181 14.44 -2.99 -10.82
N LEU A 182 13.59 -3.48 -9.91
CA LEU A 182 13.02 -4.82 -10.02
C LEU A 182 12.28 -5.04 -11.35
N ARG A 183 11.47 -4.07 -11.77
CA ARG A 183 10.74 -4.16 -13.04
C ARG A 183 11.68 -4.25 -14.25
N SER A 184 12.72 -3.42 -14.29
CA SER A 184 13.74 -3.44 -15.35
C SER A 184 14.51 -4.74 -15.33
N TYR A 185 14.88 -5.22 -14.16
CA TYR A 185 15.54 -6.51 -13.96
C TYR A 185 14.72 -7.68 -14.48
N LEU A 186 13.47 -7.81 -14.04
CA LEU A 186 12.58 -8.88 -14.51
C LEU A 186 12.35 -8.85 -16.02
N LYS A 187 12.29 -7.63 -16.61
CA LYS A 187 12.17 -7.49 -18.05
C LYS A 187 13.45 -7.93 -18.78
N SER A 188 14.64 -7.66 -18.23
CA SER A 188 15.92 -8.06 -18.85
C SER A 188 16.18 -9.56 -18.76
N VAL A 189 15.91 -10.18 -17.60
CA VAL A 189 16.17 -11.61 -17.37
C VAL A 189 15.05 -12.51 -17.90
N SER A 190 13.85 -11.96 -18.14
CA SER A 190 12.70 -12.62 -18.75
C SER A 190 12.37 -14.01 -18.17
N PRO A 191 12.18 -14.17 -16.84
CA PRO A 191 11.78 -15.44 -16.26
C PRO A 191 10.36 -15.81 -16.68
N ILE A 192 9.96 -17.07 -16.52
CA ILE A 192 8.55 -17.46 -16.62
C ILE A 192 7.82 -16.82 -15.44
N GLN A 193 6.80 -16.00 -15.72
CA GLN A 193 6.04 -15.28 -14.68
C GLN A 193 4.68 -15.94 -14.45
N PHE A 194 4.43 -16.43 -13.23
CA PHE A 194 3.12 -16.88 -12.80
C PHE A 194 2.46 -15.75 -11.99
N LEU A 195 1.22 -15.40 -12.34
CA LEU A 195 0.44 -14.37 -11.68
C LEU A 195 -0.70 -15.02 -10.88
N LEU A 196 -0.53 -15.11 -9.56
CA LEU A 196 -1.57 -15.66 -8.69
C LEU A 196 -2.70 -14.66 -8.51
N GLY A 197 -3.91 -15.09 -8.80
CA GLY A 197 -5.10 -14.27 -8.62
C GLY A 197 -6.37 -14.97 -9.09
N ASN A 198 -7.46 -14.23 -9.10
CA ASN A 198 -8.78 -14.72 -9.52
C ASN A 198 -9.04 -14.63 -11.04
N GLY A 199 -8.07 -14.13 -11.81
CA GLY A 199 -8.17 -14.06 -13.28
C GLY A 199 -8.98 -12.87 -13.85
N PHE A 200 -9.62 -12.05 -13.01
CA PHE A 200 -10.47 -10.94 -13.49
C PHE A 200 -9.71 -9.66 -13.82
N LYS A 201 -8.48 -9.52 -13.36
CA LYS A 201 -7.65 -8.32 -13.60
C LYS A 201 -6.32 -8.72 -14.21
N ASN A 202 -5.89 -7.97 -15.24
CA ASN A 202 -4.52 -8.10 -15.73
C ASN A 202 -3.58 -7.35 -14.75
N ILE A 203 -2.76 -8.11 -14.03
CA ILE A 203 -1.76 -7.59 -13.11
C ILE A 203 -0.33 -7.71 -13.65
N ASP A 204 -0.17 -7.91 -14.97
CA ASP A 204 1.12 -7.93 -15.67
C ASP A 204 1.47 -6.53 -16.27
N PRO A 205 2.14 -5.63 -15.52
CA PRO A 205 2.53 -4.33 -16.05
C PRO A 205 3.77 -4.40 -16.95
N LEU A 206 4.42 -5.58 -17.06
CA LEU A 206 5.61 -5.78 -17.87
C LEU A 206 5.28 -6.21 -19.30
N ASN A 207 4.03 -6.68 -19.53
CA ASN A 207 3.59 -7.33 -20.77
C ASN A 207 4.53 -8.48 -21.16
N ALA A 208 4.86 -9.33 -20.19
CA ALA A 208 5.89 -10.36 -20.29
C ALA A 208 5.35 -11.74 -20.69
N HIS A 209 4.16 -11.81 -21.29
CA HIS A 209 3.46 -13.06 -21.60
C HIS A 209 3.35 -13.99 -20.39
N SER A 210 2.98 -13.41 -19.24
CA SER A 210 2.83 -14.11 -17.99
C SER A 210 1.71 -15.16 -18.03
N ILE A 211 1.83 -16.17 -17.18
CA ILE A 211 0.86 -17.25 -17.02
C ILE A 211 -0.06 -16.91 -15.86
N PRO A 212 -1.37 -16.66 -16.10
CA PRO A 212 -2.31 -16.48 -15.00
C PRO A 212 -2.53 -17.81 -14.26
N LEU A 213 -2.22 -17.83 -12.98
CA LEU A 213 -2.49 -18.93 -12.06
C LEU A 213 -3.75 -18.62 -11.27
N ILE A 214 -4.88 -19.08 -11.79
CA ILE A 214 -6.19 -18.78 -11.20
C ILE A 214 -6.40 -19.67 -9.97
N ALA A 215 -6.19 -19.10 -8.79
CA ALA A 215 -6.35 -19.78 -7.51
C ALA A 215 -6.43 -18.78 -6.35
N THR A 216 -6.95 -19.24 -5.22
CA THR A 216 -6.75 -18.56 -3.94
C THR A 216 -5.41 -18.95 -3.31
N ILE A 217 -4.86 -18.10 -2.45
CA ILE A 217 -3.54 -18.31 -1.83
C ILE A 217 -3.54 -19.62 -1.01
N ASP A 218 -4.59 -19.86 -0.25
CA ASP A 218 -4.79 -21.05 0.58
C ASP A 218 -4.88 -22.33 -0.25
N ALA A 219 -5.62 -22.31 -1.37
CA ALA A 219 -5.76 -23.43 -2.27
C ALA A 219 -4.42 -23.76 -2.95
N LEU A 220 -3.67 -22.76 -3.41
CA LEU A 220 -2.33 -22.97 -3.94
C LEU A 220 -1.40 -23.57 -2.89
N ALA A 221 -1.41 -23.05 -1.64
CA ALA A 221 -0.58 -23.54 -0.55
C ALA A 221 -0.87 -25.01 -0.18
N ARG A 222 -2.10 -25.50 -0.44
CA ARG A 222 -2.47 -26.92 -0.25
C ARG A 222 -2.09 -27.79 -1.45
N SER A 223 -1.96 -27.21 -2.64
CA SER A 223 -1.72 -27.98 -3.89
C SER A 223 -0.24 -28.17 -4.20
N ILE A 224 0.66 -27.43 -3.53
CA ILE A 224 2.12 -27.57 -3.73
C ILE A 224 2.66 -28.65 -2.81
N GLU A 225 3.26 -29.68 -3.40
CA GLU A 225 4.10 -30.65 -2.69
C GLU A 225 5.53 -30.09 -2.50
N PRO A 226 6.26 -30.48 -1.45
CA PRO A 226 7.64 -30.02 -1.23
C PRO A 226 8.54 -30.28 -2.43
N CYS A 227 9.12 -29.22 -2.99
CA CYS A 227 9.98 -29.30 -4.17
C CYS A 227 11.45 -29.50 -3.80
N GLN A 228 12.24 -29.94 -4.78
CA GLN A 228 13.69 -29.99 -4.63
C GLN A 228 14.24 -28.56 -4.47
N LYS A 229 14.85 -28.28 -3.32
CA LYS A 229 15.41 -26.97 -2.96
C LYS A 229 16.84 -26.84 -3.47
N SER A 230 17.20 -25.62 -3.81
CA SER A 230 18.59 -25.22 -4.04
C SER A 230 19.04 -24.33 -2.88
N ASP A 231 19.77 -24.90 -1.92
CA ASP A 231 20.27 -24.14 -0.76
C ASP A 231 21.19 -22.99 -1.17
N ASP A 232 21.98 -23.18 -2.24
CA ASP A 232 22.81 -22.13 -2.83
C ASP A 232 21.98 -20.95 -3.35
N TRP A 233 20.82 -21.20 -3.95
CA TRP A 233 19.94 -20.17 -4.48
C TRP A 233 19.42 -19.22 -3.40
N ILE A 234 18.85 -19.79 -2.33
CA ILE A 234 18.33 -19.00 -1.19
C ILE A 234 19.47 -18.24 -0.51
N SER A 235 20.62 -18.89 -0.31
CA SER A 235 21.78 -18.30 0.35
C SER A 235 22.34 -17.10 -0.39
N LYS A 236 22.37 -17.10 -1.73
CA LYS A 236 22.79 -15.94 -2.55
C LYS A 236 21.91 -14.73 -2.32
N TRP A 237 20.59 -14.89 -2.45
CA TRP A 237 19.64 -13.81 -2.20
C TRP A 237 19.75 -13.27 -0.77
N HIS A 238 19.92 -14.16 0.21
CA HIS A 238 20.04 -13.76 1.61
C HIS A 238 21.36 -13.01 1.88
N SER A 239 22.47 -13.42 1.27
CA SER A 239 23.76 -12.72 1.39
C SER A 239 23.66 -11.29 0.86
N HIS A 240 23.15 -11.10 -0.37
CA HIS A 240 22.97 -9.76 -0.93
C HIS A 240 22.01 -8.89 -0.13
N GLU A 241 20.93 -9.47 0.44
CA GLU A 241 20.03 -8.75 1.36
C GLU A 241 20.76 -8.31 2.63
N ALA A 242 21.56 -9.18 3.24
CA ALA A 242 22.29 -8.88 4.46
C ALA A 242 23.33 -7.77 4.25
N ASP A 243 24.12 -7.86 3.19
CA ASP A 243 25.15 -6.87 2.83
C ASP A 243 24.50 -5.51 2.52
N SER A 244 23.41 -5.52 1.75
CA SER A 244 22.65 -4.30 1.42
C SER A 244 22.02 -3.67 2.66
N SER A 245 21.48 -4.47 3.57
CA SER A 245 20.93 -3.98 4.84
C SER A 245 21.99 -3.24 5.66
N VAL A 246 23.17 -3.81 5.80
CA VAL A 246 24.30 -3.17 6.51
C VAL A 246 24.72 -1.88 5.81
N GLN A 247 24.82 -1.89 4.47
CA GLN A 247 25.15 -0.70 3.68
C GLN A 247 24.14 0.43 3.89
N VAL A 248 22.85 0.12 3.82
CA VAL A 248 21.78 1.10 4.04
C VAL A 248 21.79 1.62 5.46
N ASP A 249 21.94 0.76 6.48
CA ASP A 249 21.98 1.16 7.89
C ASP A 249 23.16 2.13 8.16
N GLN A 250 24.37 1.80 7.70
CA GLN A 250 25.53 2.67 7.82
C GLN A 250 25.35 4.00 7.10
N SER A 251 24.80 3.97 5.89
CA SER A 251 24.59 5.17 5.09
C SER A 251 23.57 6.10 5.73
N ILE A 252 22.44 5.56 6.21
CA ILE A 252 21.40 6.34 6.89
C ILE A 252 21.90 6.95 8.20
N GLN A 253 22.70 6.22 8.98
CA GLN A 253 23.32 6.78 10.21
C GLN A 253 24.21 7.99 9.92
N ALA A 254 24.93 7.96 8.78
CA ALA A 254 25.81 9.04 8.37
C ALA A 254 25.09 10.25 7.76
N THR A 255 23.77 10.16 7.48
CA THR A 255 23.02 11.27 6.90
C THR A 255 22.43 12.20 7.97
N GLU A 256 22.17 13.45 7.57
CA GLU A 256 21.49 14.43 8.40
C GLU A 256 19.99 14.11 8.56
N PHE A 257 19.37 14.63 9.63
CA PHE A 257 17.94 14.46 9.92
C PHE A 257 17.03 14.87 8.75
N HIS A 258 17.39 15.96 8.04
CA HIS A 258 16.59 16.53 6.96
C HIS A 258 16.61 15.75 5.63
N PHE A 259 17.13 14.53 5.60
CA PHE A 259 17.01 13.62 4.44
C PHE A 259 15.72 12.79 4.54
N GLU A 260 14.86 12.86 3.52
CA GLU A 260 13.55 12.14 3.53
C GLU A 260 13.69 10.62 3.74
N GLY A 261 14.75 10.01 3.23
CA GLY A 261 15.03 8.58 3.47
C GLY A 261 15.34 8.27 4.93
N LYS A 262 16.02 9.19 5.65
CA LYS A 262 16.24 9.05 7.09
C LYS A 262 14.93 9.18 7.87
N LEU A 263 14.04 10.09 7.46
CA LEU A 263 12.72 10.20 8.07
C LEU A 263 11.93 8.89 7.96
N ALA A 264 11.91 8.26 6.76
CA ALA A 264 11.25 6.96 6.58
C ALA A 264 11.84 5.88 7.49
N ARG A 265 13.17 5.85 7.69
CA ARG A 265 13.87 4.94 8.61
C ARG A 265 13.47 5.18 10.05
N LEU A 266 13.59 6.42 10.53
CA LEU A 266 13.27 6.79 11.92
C LEU A 266 11.80 6.48 12.26
N ILE A 267 10.88 6.78 11.35
CA ILE A 267 9.46 6.48 11.55
C ILE A 267 9.27 4.97 11.68
N SER A 268 9.86 4.16 10.80
CA SER A 268 9.71 2.70 10.84
C SER A 268 10.26 2.06 12.11
N GLU A 269 11.25 2.69 12.76
CA GLU A 269 11.90 2.18 13.97
C GLU A 269 11.22 2.64 15.26
N ASN A 270 10.51 3.78 15.23
CA ASN A 270 9.96 4.42 16.43
C ASN A 270 8.43 4.47 16.48
N LEU A 271 7.75 4.04 15.43
CA LEU A 271 6.30 4.04 15.39
C LEU A 271 5.73 2.94 16.30
N PRO A 272 4.75 3.22 17.16
CA PRO A 272 4.10 2.23 17.98
C PRO A 272 3.52 1.06 17.16
N ALA A 273 3.48 -0.11 17.78
CA ALA A 273 2.88 -1.29 17.16
C ALA A 273 1.37 -1.12 16.89
N ASN A 274 0.86 -1.85 15.91
CA ASN A 274 -0.55 -1.83 15.48
C ASN A 274 -1.04 -0.47 14.96
N THR A 275 -0.15 0.40 14.50
CA THR A 275 -0.49 1.68 13.88
C THR A 275 -0.82 1.50 12.40
N ASN A 276 -1.86 2.17 11.92
CA ASN A 276 -2.14 2.29 10.50
C ASN A 276 -1.29 3.42 9.90
N VAL A 277 -0.59 3.15 8.81
CA VAL A 277 0.27 4.13 8.12
C VAL A 277 -0.26 4.36 6.71
N PHE A 278 -0.53 5.60 6.36
CA PHE A 278 -0.85 5.98 4.99
C PHE A 278 0.33 6.71 4.36
N LEU A 279 0.84 6.19 3.28
CA LEU A 279 1.94 6.80 2.51
C LEU A 279 1.37 7.53 1.30
N ALA A 280 1.70 8.80 1.14
CA ALA A 280 1.41 9.52 -0.10
C ALA A 280 2.20 8.90 -1.27
N ASN A 281 1.70 9.11 -2.47
CA ASN A 281 2.44 8.81 -3.70
C ASN A 281 3.69 9.71 -3.85
N SER A 282 4.24 9.80 -5.04
CA SER A 282 5.47 10.52 -5.34
C SER A 282 6.70 9.89 -4.69
N MET A 283 7.52 10.67 -3.97
CA MET A 283 8.73 10.13 -3.34
C MET A 283 8.48 9.45 -2.00
N THR A 284 7.41 9.80 -1.27
CA THR A 284 7.12 9.23 0.05
C THR A 284 7.10 7.70 0.04
N VAL A 285 6.28 7.08 -0.82
CA VAL A 285 6.23 5.61 -0.93
C VAL A 285 7.54 5.02 -1.43
N ARG A 286 8.34 5.76 -2.21
CA ARG A 286 9.62 5.28 -2.74
C ARG A 286 10.75 5.35 -1.71
N TYR A 287 10.78 6.39 -0.88
CA TYR A 287 11.69 6.45 0.26
C TYR A 287 11.34 5.38 1.30
N ALA A 288 10.05 5.14 1.54
CA ALA A 288 9.61 4.04 2.38
C ALA A 288 10.03 2.68 1.77
N GLU A 289 9.86 2.45 0.47
CA GLU A 289 10.31 1.23 -0.19
C GLU A 289 11.81 0.96 0.03
N SER A 290 12.65 1.99 -0.08
CA SER A 290 14.11 1.86 0.02
C SER A 290 14.63 1.82 1.45
N PHE A 291 13.96 2.50 2.40
CA PHE A 291 14.54 2.79 3.72
C PHE A 291 13.69 2.33 4.90
N TRP A 292 12.44 1.91 4.72
CA TRP A 292 11.60 1.37 5.78
C TRP A 292 12.20 0.06 6.30
N LYS A 293 12.49 0.02 7.60
CA LYS A 293 13.05 -1.17 8.23
C LYS A 293 11.99 -2.24 8.42
N LYS A 294 12.27 -3.45 7.98
CA LYS A 294 11.42 -4.60 8.29
C LYS A 294 11.41 -4.88 9.80
N ASN A 295 10.24 -5.16 10.37
CA ASN A 295 10.06 -5.30 11.81
C ASN A 295 8.88 -6.24 12.16
N SER A 296 8.55 -6.35 13.45
CA SER A 296 7.43 -7.13 13.99
C SER A 296 6.39 -6.26 14.69
N THR A 297 6.20 -5.02 14.23
CA THR A 297 5.27 -4.09 14.86
C THR A 297 3.81 -4.32 14.50
N ASN A 298 3.52 -5.19 13.54
CA ASN A 298 2.18 -5.43 12.99
C ASN A 298 1.50 -4.15 12.47
N ASN A 299 2.28 -3.16 12.04
CA ASN A 299 1.78 -1.95 11.41
C ASN A 299 1.23 -2.27 10.01
N SER A 300 0.13 -1.66 9.64
CA SER A 300 -0.49 -1.82 8.32
C SER A 300 -0.18 -0.59 7.46
N ILE A 301 0.43 -0.78 6.28
CA ILE A 301 0.84 0.33 5.41
C ILE A 301 -0.07 0.36 4.19
N PHE A 302 -0.65 1.55 3.91
CA PHE A 302 -1.59 1.81 2.82
C PHE A 302 -1.09 2.93 1.91
N CYS A 303 -1.54 2.91 0.66
CA CYS A 303 -1.23 3.95 -0.33
C CYS A 303 -2.26 3.90 -1.47
N ASN A 304 -2.60 5.03 -2.05
CA ASN A 304 -3.47 5.13 -3.23
C ASN A 304 -2.70 4.76 -4.51
N ARG A 305 -2.52 3.44 -4.78
CA ARG A 305 -1.73 2.96 -5.92
C ARG A 305 -2.51 2.74 -7.21
N GLY A 306 -3.80 3.00 -7.23
CA GLY A 306 -4.64 2.84 -8.44
C GLY A 306 -4.22 3.81 -9.56
N ALA A 307 -4.47 5.09 -9.38
CA ALA A 307 -4.10 6.15 -10.34
C ALA A 307 -2.75 6.81 -10.02
N ASN A 308 -2.16 6.56 -8.84
CA ASN A 308 -0.94 7.18 -8.34
C ASN A 308 -1.01 8.71 -8.24
N GLY A 309 -2.20 9.29 -8.05
CA GLY A 309 -2.43 10.72 -7.83
C GLY A 309 -1.93 11.17 -6.46
N ILE A 310 -1.83 12.49 -6.27
CA ILE A 310 -1.50 13.12 -4.98
C ILE A 310 -2.69 13.87 -4.39
N ASP A 311 -3.80 13.91 -5.09
CA ASP A 311 -5.12 14.35 -4.64
C ASP A 311 -5.77 13.31 -3.71
N GLY A 312 -6.70 13.73 -2.87
CA GLY A 312 -7.45 12.85 -1.95
C GLY A 312 -6.62 12.13 -0.89
N THR A 313 -5.35 12.49 -0.70
CA THR A 313 -4.40 11.81 0.19
C THR A 313 -4.79 12.00 1.67
N LEU A 314 -5.03 13.24 2.08
CA LEU A 314 -5.43 13.57 3.46
C LEU A 314 -6.82 12.99 3.79
N SER A 315 -7.78 13.17 2.89
CA SER A 315 -9.15 12.67 3.06
C SER A 315 -9.20 11.15 3.18
N THR A 316 -8.40 10.42 2.39
CA THR A 316 -8.27 8.96 2.49
C THR A 316 -7.67 8.53 3.83
N ALA A 317 -6.60 9.21 4.27
CA ALA A 317 -5.98 8.92 5.57
C ALA A 317 -6.92 9.23 6.75
N MET A 318 -7.70 10.30 6.67
CA MET A 318 -8.76 10.57 7.65
C MET A 318 -9.80 9.45 7.68
N GLY A 319 -10.26 8.96 6.52
CA GLY A 319 -11.16 7.80 6.45
C GLY A 319 -10.55 6.54 7.09
N MET A 320 -9.28 6.24 6.83
CA MET A 320 -8.56 5.13 7.45
C MET A 320 -8.53 5.24 8.98
N ALA A 321 -8.36 6.44 9.52
CA ALA A 321 -8.25 6.70 10.95
C ALA A 321 -9.55 6.45 11.73
N TYR A 322 -10.72 6.37 11.05
CA TYR A 322 -11.98 5.95 11.68
C TYR A 322 -12.00 4.47 12.10
N SER A 323 -10.98 3.69 11.75
CA SER A 323 -10.82 2.30 12.19
C SER A 323 -10.61 2.14 13.72
N GLY A 324 -10.43 3.24 14.44
CA GLY A 324 -10.17 3.27 15.88
C GLY A 324 -8.73 2.89 16.27
N LYS A 325 -7.84 2.70 15.27
CA LYS A 325 -6.41 2.50 15.50
C LYS A 325 -5.66 3.82 15.40
N PRO A 326 -4.55 4.00 16.15
CA PRO A 326 -3.63 5.09 15.91
C PRO A 326 -3.24 5.14 14.43
N SER A 327 -3.26 6.31 13.82
CA SER A 327 -3.05 6.42 12.38
C SER A 327 -2.05 7.52 12.05
N LEU A 328 -1.18 7.25 11.09
CA LEU A 328 -0.16 8.15 10.59
C LEU A 328 -0.34 8.38 9.10
N LEU A 329 -0.33 9.64 8.67
CA LEU A 329 -0.15 10.02 7.26
C LEU A 329 1.26 10.61 7.08
N ILE A 330 2.03 10.10 6.12
CA ILE A 330 3.26 10.73 5.63
C ILE A 330 2.98 11.26 4.23
N THR A 331 3.14 12.57 4.04
CA THR A 331 2.78 13.24 2.78
C THR A 331 3.78 14.33 2.43
N GLY A 332 3.97 14.59 1.13
CA GLY A 332 4.71 15.76 0.68
C GLY A 332 3.84 17.02 0.74
N ASP A 333 4.50 18.18 0.69
CA ASP A 333 3.88 19.51 0.67
C ASP A 333 2.82 19.68 -0.43
N LEU A 334 3.15 19.31 -1.67
CA LEU A 334 2.19 19.43 -2.78
C LEU A 334 1.00 18.47 -2.61
N ALA A 335 1.22 17.25 -2.14
CA ALA A 335 0.13 16.29 -1.91
C ALA A 335 -0.82 16.77 -0.80
N PHE A 336 -0.27 17.37 0.26
CA PHE A 336 -1.07 17.97 1.32
C PHE A 336 -1.90 19.17 0.83
N LEU A 337 -1.29 20.03 -0.01
CA LEU A 337 -2.00 21.17 -0.61
C LEU A 337 -3.09 20.75 -1.61
N HIS A 338 -2.86 19.69 -2.39
CA HIS A 338 -3.85 19.17 -3.34
C HIS A 338 -5.14 18.65 -2.66
N ASP A 339 -5.07 18.29 -1.39
CA ASP A 339 -6.20 17.80 -0.62
C ASP A 339 -6.44 18.63 0.67
N SER A 340 -6.00 19.88 0.68
CA SER A 340 -6.17 20.77 1.84
C SER A 340 -7.63 20.99 2.23
N ASN A 341 -8.59 20.80 1.29
CA ASN A 341 -10.01 20.81 1.58
C ASN A 341 -10.44 19.70 2.57
N GLY A 342 -9.69 18.64 2.70
CA GLY A 342 -9.90 17.61 3.73
C GLY A 342 -9.91 18.18 5.15
N LEU A 343 -9.17 19.29 5.39
CA LEU A 343 -9.13 19.98 6.67
C LEU A 343 -10.50 20.56 7.11
N LEU A 344 -11.44 20.74 6.18
CA LEU A 344 -12.82 21.16 6.51
C LEU A 344 -13.51 20.17 7.47
N ASN A 345 -13.13 18.91 7.42
CA ASN A 345 -13.68 17.85 8.28
C ASN A 345 -13.03 17.79 9.67
N ALA A 346 -11.97 18.57 9.92
CA ALA A 346 -11.16 18.44 11.14
C ALA A 346 -11.96 18.64 12.44
N GLN A 347 -12.94 19.56 12.44
CA GLN A 347 -13.74 19.85 13.64
C GLN A 347 -14.73 18.74 14.01
N SER A 348 -15.19 17.96 13.03
CA SER A 348 -16.09 16.82 13.24
C SER A 348 -15.36 15.47 13.21
N PHE A 349 -14.03 15.50 13.11
CA PHE A 349 -13.22 14.30 12.99
C PHE A 349 -13.12 13.57 14.34
N LEU A 350 -13.57 12.32 14.36
CA LEU A 350 -13.58 11.46 15.56
C LEU A 350 -12.44 10.44 15.58
N GLY A 351 -11.62 10.41 14.52
CA GLY A 351 -10.47 9.51 14.42
C GLY A 351 -9.26 10.03 15.21
N ASP A 352 -8.14 9.31 15.06
CA ASP A 352 -6.85 9.68 15.63
C ASP A 352 -5.80 9.65 14.50
N LEU A 353 -5.38 10.82 14.02
CA LEU A 353 -4.50 10.96 12.87
C LEU A 353 -3.38 12.00 13.11
N LEU A 354 -2.15 11.51 13.11
CA LEU A 354 -0.96 12.34 12.98
C LEU A 354 -0.63 12.49 11.48
N VAL A 355 -0.46 13.72 11.00
CA VAL A 355 -0.04 14.03 9.64
C VAL A 355 1.38 14.58 9.65
N ILE A 356 2.32 13.91 9.03
CA ILE A 356 3.68 14.40 8.80
C ILE A 356 3.75 14.98 7.39
N VAL A 357 3.85 16.29 7.28
CA VAL A 357 4.09 16.99 6.02
C VAL A 357 5.58 17.16 5.83
N VAL A 358 6.14 16.45 4.87
CA VAL A 358 7.53 16.62 4.43
C VAL A 358 7.57 17.74 3.40
N ASN A 359 8.02 18.91 3.83
CA ASN A 359 8.06 20.11 3.01
C ASN A 359 9.45 20.25 2.39
N ASN A 360 9.57 19.80 1.14
CA ASN A 360 10.79 19.92 0.34
C ASN A 360 10.70 21.03 -0.73
N GLU A 361 9.67 21.87 -0.64
CA GLU A 361 9.37 22.98 -1.54
C GLU A 361 9.14 22.53 -2.99
N GLY A 362 8.30 21.48 -3.18
CA GLY A 362 7.80 21.13 -4.51
C GLY A 362 7.90 19.67 -4.93
N GLY A 363 7.81 19.42 -6.23
CA GLY A 363 7.73 18.09 -6.83
C GLY A 363 9.07 17.34 -6.85
N GLY A 364 9.55 16.86 -5.70
CA GLY A 364 10.84 16.17 -5.54
C GLY A 364 11.05 14.97 -6.47
N ILE A 365 9.97 14.27 -6.87
CA ILE A 365 10.08 13.12 -7.79
C ILE A 365 10.70 13.51 -9.14
N PHE A 366 10.48 14.72 -9.62
CA PHE A 366 10.98 15.17 -10.91
C PHE A 366 12.49 15.47 -10.89
N GLU A 367 13.10 15.72 -9.72
CA GLU A 367 14.55 15.86 -9.56
C GLU A 367 15.31 14.57 -9.92
N HIS A 368 14.66 13.42 -9.86
CA HIS A 368 15.22 12.13 -10.27
C HIS A 368 15.21 11.89 -11.78
N LEU A 369 14.56 12.78 -12.55
CA LEU A 369 14.37 12.62 -14.00
C LEU A 369 15.29 13.57 -14.78
N PRO A 370 15.62 13.23 -16.05
CA PRO A 370 16.45 14.10 -16.91
C PRO A 370 15.88 15.52 -17.08
N ILE A 371 14.57 15.69 -16.95
CA ILE A 371 13.87 16.97 -17.05
C ILE A 371 14.34 17.99 -15.99
N SER A 372 14.95 17.53 -14.88
CA SER A 372 15.49 18.41 -13.83
C SER A 372 16.55 19.40 -14.33
N LYS A 373 17.14 19.15 -15.50
CA LYS A 373 18.10 20.03 -16.16
C LYS A 373 17.46 21.10 -17.07
N ASN A 374 16.12 21.06 -17.25
CA ASN A 374 15.42 22.00 -18.12
C ASN A 374 15.32 23.38 -17.45
N GLN A 375 15.51 24.46 -18.20
CA GLN A 375 15.43 25.84 -17.71
C GLN A 375 14.06 26.22 -17.11
N HIS A 376 13.01 25.52 -17.51
CA HIS A 376 11.63 25.74 -17.01
C HIS A 376 11.22 24.76 -15.91
N PHE A 377 12.16 23.97 -15.41
CA PHE A 377 11.92 22.90 -14.44
C PHE A 377 11.19 23.39 -13.18
N GLU A 378 11.69 24.45 -12.56
CA GLU A 378 11.11 25.02 -11.33
C GLU A 378 9.64 25.41 -11.53
N LYS A 379 9.31 26.02 -12.68
CA LYS A 379 7.97 26.54 -12.96
C LYS A 379 6.94 25.46 -13.28
N TYR A 380 7.31 24.41 -14.01
CA TYR A 380 6.34 23.46 -14.57
C TYR A 380 6.42 22.04 -14.00
N PHE A 381 7.49 21.73 -13.26
CA PHE A 381 7.69 20.39 -12.68
C PHE A 381 7.87 20.45 -11.16
N ALA A 382 8.81 21.20 -10.65
CA ALA A 382 8.97 21.35 -9.21
C ALA A 382 7.81 22.12 -8.58
N THR A 383 7.30 23.15 -9.26
CA THR A 383 6.13 23.95 -8.86
C THR A 383 6.12 24.33 -7.37
N PRO A 384 7.20 24.95 -6.85
CA PRO A 384 7.29 25.28 -5.43
C PRO A 384 6.13 26.21 -5.01
N GLN A 385 5.62 25.99 -3.80
CA GLN A 385 4.53 26.79 -3.23
C GLN A 385 5.02 27.61 -2.04
N THR A 386 4.40 28.77 -1.82
CA THR A 386 4.74 29.69 -0.72
C THR A 386 3.71 29.65 0.41
N VAL A 387 2.93 28.59 0.50
CA VAL A 387 1.90 28.44 1.52
C VAL A 387 2.54 28.16 2.87
N ASP A 388 2.15 28.95 3.88
CA ASP A 388 2.50 28.72 5.26
C ASP A 388 1.53 27.71 5.90
N PHE A 389 2.01 26.48 6.12
CA PHE A 389 1.20 25.39 6.67
C PHE A 389 0.70 25.68 8.08
N LYS A 390 1.45 26.44 8.90
CA LYS A 390 1.01 26.88 10.22
C LYS A 390 -0.26 27.73 10.12
N THR A 391 -0.26 28.71 9.22
CA THR A 391 -1.42 29.57 8.98
C THR A 391 -2.59 28.78 8.38
N LEU A 392 -2.33 27.87 7.45
CA LEU A 392 -3.36 27.00 6.88
C LEU A 392 -4.02 26.13 7.96
N CYS A 393 -3.26 25.44 8.79
CA CYS A 393 -3.77 24.65 9.91
C CYS A 393 -4.58 25.51 10.90
N LYS A 394 -4.07 26.70 11.25
CA LYS A 394 -4.77 27.64 12.12
C LYS A 394 -6.13 28.06 11.57
N ALA A 395 -6.24 28.29 10.26
CA ALA A 395 -7.51 28.66 9.61
C ALA A 395 -8.59 27.57 9.75
N HIS A 396 -8.18 26.31 9.90
CA HIS A 396 -9.07 25.16 10.09
C HIS A 396 -9.14 24.69 11.55
N ALA A 397 -8.56 25.43 12.51
CA ALA A 397 -8.47 25.06 13.93
C ALA A 397 -7.78 23.69 14.16
N VAL A 398 -6.80 23.35 13.33
CA VAL A 398 -6.00 22.12 13.43
C VAL A 398 -4.71 22.39 14.19
N ASN A 399 -4.34 21.50 15.10
CA ASN A 399 -3.07 21.57 15.82
C ASN A 399 -1.90 21.42 14.87
N TYR A 400 -0.94 22.33 14.95
CA TYR A 400 0.27 22.34 14.12
C TYR A 400 1.53 22.44 14.98
N GLU A 401 2.56 21.70 14.57
CA GLU A 401 3.89 21.75 15.19
C GLU A 401 4.98 21.68 14.11
N PHE A 402 6.07 22.41 14.27
CA PHE A 402 7.26 22.32 13.43
C PHE A 402 8.28 21.41 14.10
N ILE A 403 8.77 20.39 13.38
CA ILE A 403 9.75 19.42 13.87
C ILE A 403 11.11 19.75 13.29
N ALA A 404 12.07 20.09 14.15
CA ALA A 404 13.40 20.53 13.74
C ALA A 404 14.46 19.43 13.80
N ASP A 405 14.25 18.37 14.58
CA ASP A 405 15.25 17.34 14.86
C ASP A 405 14.63 15.94 15.11
N GLU A 406 15.51 14.98 15.27
CA GLU A 406 15.17 13.56 15.46
C GLU A 406 14.43 13.31 16.79
N GLU A 407 14.85 13.97 17.88
CA GLU A 407 14.24 13.78 19.21
C GLU A 407 12.78 14.24 19.21
N ALA A 408 12.51 15.41 18.61
CA ALA A 408 11.16 15.93 18.46
C ALA A 408 10.28 15.01 17.60
N LEU A 409 10.82 14.46 16.50
CA LEU A 409 10.11 13.48 15.68
C LEU A 409 9.74 12.22 16.49
N ILE A 410 10.70 11.65 17.20
CA ILE A 410 10.46 10.46 18.04
C ILE A 410 9.40 10.75 19.10
N GLY A 411 9.46 11.92 19.74
CA GLY A 411 8.48 12.33 20.74
C GLY A 411 7.04 12.38 20.20
N VAL A 412 6.82 12.94 19.00
CA VAL A 412 5.47 13.00 18.42
C VAL A 412 4.98 11.64 17.94
N LEU A 413 5.88 10.75 17.47
CA LEU A 413 5.51 9.39 17.08
C LEU A 413 5.06 8.56 18.28
N GLN A 414 5.76 8.67 19.42
CA GLN A 414 5.39 7.96 20.65
C GLN A 414 4.10 8.49 21.25
N ALA A 415 3.76 9.75 21.01
CA ALA A 415 2.53 10.41 21.47
C ALA A 415 1.38 10.35 20.43
N ILE A 416 1.43 9.44 19.45
CA ILE A 416 0.45 9.37 18.36
C ILE A 416 -0.99 9.11 18.82
N GLN A 417 -1.18 8.61 20.03
CA GLN A 417 -2.48 8.41 20.65
C GLN A 417 -2.88 9.68 21.43
N GLY A 418 -3.82 10.43 20.92
CA GLY A 418 -4.25 11.67 21.58
C GLY A 418 -5.62 12.18 21.12
N GLY A 419 -6.18 11.54 20.09
CA GLY A 419 -7.46 11.91 19.48
C GLY A 419 -7.39 13.16 18.60
N GLY A 420 -8.17 13.12 17.52
CA GLY A 420 -8.26 14.23 16.58
C GLY A 420 -7.17 14.27 15.52
N LEU A 421 -7.10 15.42 14.85
CA LEU A 421 -6.16 15.68 13.76
C LEU A 421 -5.02 16.57 14.25
N LYS A 422 -3.79 16.08 14.11
CA LYS A 422 -2.56 16.86 14.34
C LYS A 422 -1.70 16.87 13.09
N VAL A 423 -1.20 18.03 12.71
CA VAL A 423 -0.26 18.21 11.59
C VAL A 423 1.11 18.60 12.12
N VAL A 424 2.15 17.91 11.68
CA VAL A 424 3.54 18.30 11.94
C VAL A 424 4.26 18.52 10.62
N GLU A 425 5.11 19.55 10.55
CA GLU A 425 5.89 19.88 9.36
C GLU A 425 7.37 19.60 9.61
N ILE A 426 8.01 18.93 8.65
CA ILE A 426 9.46 18.73 8.61
C ILE A 426 9.97 19.31 7.29
N LYS A 427 10.90 20.26 7.36
CA LYS A 427 11.55 20.81 6.16
C LYS A 427 12.68 19.91 5.71
N THR A 428 12.72 19.64 4.42
CA THR A 428 13.81 18.94 3.74
C THR A 428 14.25 19.73 2.51
N ASN A 429 15.12 19.17 1.69
CA ASN A 429 15.58 19.83 0.46
C ASN A 429 15.63 18.83 -0.70
N ARG A 430 14.68 18.92 -1.63
CA ARG A 430 14.54 17.97 -2.74
C ARG A 430 15.81 17.78 -3.57
N LYS A 431 16.63 18.84 -3.73
CA LYS A 431 17.90 18.78 -4.51
C LYS A 431 18.99 18.04 -3.75
N ASN A 432 19.03 18.20 -2.41
CA ASN A 432 19.94 17.45 -1.57
C ASN A 432 19.48 15.99 -1.46
N ASP A 433 18.18 15.75 -1.29
CA ASP A 433 17.61 14.43 -1.15
C ASP A 433 17.94 13.53 -2.36
N VAL A 434 17.84 14.05 -3.58
CA VAL A 434 18.20 13.27 -4.77
C VAL A 434 19.69 12.93 -4.84
N LYS A 435 20.57 13.80 -4.33
CA LYS A 435 22.02 13.52 -4.29
C LYS A 435 22.32 12.42 -3.28
N VAL A 436 21.80 12.55 -2.06
CA VAL A 436 21.97 11.57 -0.99
C VAL A 436 21.38 10.22 -1.40
N TYR A 437 20.17 10.21 -1.96
CA TYR A 437 19.52 8.99 -2.46
C TYR A 437 20.40 8.27 -3.50
N LYS A 438 20.95 9.00 -4.46
CA LYS A 438 21.83 8.42 -5.50
C LYS A 438 23.12 7.87 -4.90
N GLN A 439 23.72 8.55 -3.92
CA GLN A 439 24.93 8.07 -3.23
C GLN A 439 24.69 6.75 -2.47
N ILE A 440 23.59 6.68 -1.72
CA ILE A 440 23.26 5.46 -0.96
C ILE A 440 22.94 4.28 -1.89
N ASN A 441 22.27 4.55 -3.01
CA ASN A 441 21.83 3.52 -3.97
C ASN A 441 22.85 3.25 -5.09
N GLN A 442 24.11 3.62 -4.92
CA GLN A 442 25.19 3.18 -5.82
C GLN A 442 25.63 1.77 -5.42
N PRO A 443 25.68 0.80 -6.35
CA PRO A 443 26.29 -0.50 -6.09
C PRO A 443 27.73 -0.31 -5.64
N ARG A 444 28.19 -1.11 -4.72
CA ARG A 444 29.59 -1.15 -4.25
C ARG A 444 30.41 -2.11 -5.09
#